data_8af62a1c3fc293b868c9208fbb138ffe
#
_entry.id   8af62a1c3fc293b868c9208fbb138ffe
#
_cell.length_a   1.000
_cell.length_b   1.000
_cell.length_c   1.000
_cell.angle_alpha   90.00
_cell.angle_beta   90.00
_cell.angle_gamma   90.00
#
_symmetry.space_group_name_H-M   'P 1'
#
loop_
_entity.id
_entity.type
_entity.pdbx_description
1 polymer ?
#
loop_
_entity_poly.entity_id
_entity_poly.type
_entity_poly.pdbx_seq_one_letter_code
_entity_poly.pdbx_strand_id
1 'polypeptide(L)'
;LFRSISLSDRLTPWEVIEKRLACAAQGDFALALYNPSSKGRPDYLRRAVDILLANGKAPDTLCGSVRNIGREGQEKHILPLSQLRDTEVDMFTTVFVGNAATRALSGRMVTPRGYRR
;
A
#
# COMPACT_ATOMS: atom_id res chain seq x y z
N LEU A 1 7.80 -10.19 -6.75
CA LEU A 1 7.13 -10.35 -5.48
C LEU A 1 6.84 -9.02 -4.82
N PHE A 2 7.54 -7.98 -5.26
CA PHE A 2 7.33 -6.62 -4.79
C PHE A 2 7.02 -5.72 -5.98
N ARG A 3 6.02 -4.88 -5.86
CA ARG A 3 5.60 -3.97 -6.93
C ARG A 3 5.44 -2.56 -6.39
N SER A 4 5.79 -1.58 -7.22
CA SER A 4 5.56 -0.17 -6.92
C SER A 4 4.47 0.35 -7.86
N ILE A 5 3.45 1.00 -7.28
CA ILE A 5 2.34 1.53 -8.05
C ILE A 5 2.10 2.97 -7.64
N SER A 6 2.10 3.87 -8.62
CA SER A 6 1.68 5.24 -8.37
C SER A 6 0.15 5.31 -8.50
N LEU A 7 -0.49 5.93 -7.52
CA LEU A 7 -1.94 6.13 -7.53
C LEU A 7 -2.35 7.43 -8.25
N SER A 8 -1.38 8.17 -8.78
CA SER A 8 -1.68 9.38 -9.56
C SER A 8 -2.19 9.01 -10.94
N ASP A 9 -3.33 9.56 -11.34
CA ASP A 9 -3.90 9.34 -12.67
C ASP A 9 -3.52 10.46 -13.67
N ARG A 10 -2.51 11.25 -13.35
CA ARG A 10 -2.10 12.35 -14.24
C ARG A 10 -1.49 11.85 -15.53
N LEU A 11 -0.72 10.77 -15.51
CA LEU A 11 -0.06 10.20 -16.68
C LEU A 11 -0.59 8.81 -17.02
N THR A 12 -1.27 8.15 -16.09
CA THR A 12 -1.78 6.79 -16.26
C THR A 12 -3.27 6.79 -15.96
N PRO A 13 -4.13 6.33 -16.90
CA PRO A 13 -5.57 6.27 -16.64
C PRO A 13 -5.87 5.41 -15.40
N TRP A 14 -6.91 5.80 -14.67
CA TRP A 14 -7.28 5.10 -13.44
C TRP A 14 -7.61 3.62 -13.71
N GLU A 15 -8.19 3.31 -14.85
CA GLU A 15 -8.52 1.93 -15.23
C GLU A 15 -7.27 1.04 -15.27
N VAL A 16 -6.14 1.60 -15.69
CA VAL A 16 -4.87 0.87 -15.71
C VAL A 16 -4.35 0.68 -14.29
N ILE A 17 -4.48 1.70 -13.45
CA ILE A 17 -4.10 1.61 -12.04
C ILE A 17 -4.92 0.53 -11.34
N GLU A 18 -6.24 0.51 -11.56
CA GLU A 18 -7.12 -0.51 -10.99
C GLU A 18 -6.69 -1.91 -11.39
N LYS A 19 -6.36 -2.11 -12.65
CA LYS A 19 -5.93 -3.41 -13.15
C LYS A 19 -4.63 -3.85 -12.49
N ARG A 20 -3.69 -2.94 -12.32
CA ARG A 20 -2.41 -3.24 -11.64
C ARG A 20 -2.65 -3.64 -10.20
N LEU A 21 -3.52 -2.92 -9.49
CA LEU A 21 -3.87 -3.23 -8.11
C LEU A 21 -4.54 -4.60 -8.01
N ALA A 22 -5.49 -4.87 -8.90
CA ALA A 22 -6.18 -6.16 -8.91
C ALA A 22 -5.23 -7.32 -9.15
N CYS A 23 -4.32 -7.17 -10.12
CA CYS A 23 -3.31 -8.20 -10.41
C CYS A 23 -2.37 -8.42 -9.23
N ALA A 24 -1.96 -7.34 -8.56
CA ALA A 24 -1.08 -7.46 -7.41
C ALA A 24 -1.78 -8.16 -6.24
N ALA A 25 -3.07 -7.89 -6.03
CA ALA A 25 -3.83 -8.56 -4.99
C ALA A 25 -4.00 -10.04 -5.29
N GLN A 26 -4.34 -10.40 -6.54
CA GLN A 26 -4.53 -11.78 -6.95
C GLN A 26 -3.25 -12.60 -6.84
N GLY A 27 -2.11 -11.99 -7.12
CA GLY A 27 -0.82 -12.64 -6.98
C GLY A 27 -0.22 -12.52 -5.59
N ASP A 28 -0.90 -11.84 -4.68
CA ASP A 28 -0.44 -11.54 -3.32
C ASP A 28 0.96 -10.94 -3.29
N PHE A 29 1.21 -9.97 -4.17
CA PHE A 29 2.47 -9.22 -4.15
C PHE A 29 2.48 -8.24 -2.99
N ALA A 30 3.66 -8.03 -2.43
CA ALA A 30 3.89 -6.89 -1.54
C ALA A 30 3.98 -5.62 -2.39
N LEU A 31 3.44 -4.51 -1.91
CA LEU A 31 3.28 -3.29 -2.68
C LEU A 31 3.85 -2.07 -1.98
N ALA A 32 4.36 -1.14 -2.76
CA ALA A 32 4.55 0.24 -2.33
C ALA A 32 3.64 1.12 -3.18
N LEU A 33 2.80 1.91 -2.52
CA LEU A 33 1.86 2.80 -3.17
C LEU A 33 2.34 4.24 -3.00
N TYR A 34 2.59 4.90 -4.12
CA TYR A 34 3.06 6.28 -4.16
C TYR A 34 1.91 7.20 -4.55
N ASN A 35 2.00 8.46 -4.13
CA ASN A 35 1.00 9.48 -4.42
C ASN A 35 -0.41 9.04 -4.01
N PRO A 36 -0.58 8.61 -2.74
CA PRO A 36 -1.85 8.05 -2.29
C PRO A 36 -2.95 9.10 -2.14
N SER A 37 -2.62 10.37 -2.25
CA SER A 37 -3.58 11.45 -2.14
C SER A 37 -3.05 12.69 -2.85
N SER A 38 -3.96 13.51 -3.38
CA SER A 38 -3.62 14.81 -3.92
C SER A 38 -4.79 15.77 -3.61
N LYS A 39 -4.57 17.07 -3.88
CA LYS A 39 -5.59 18.09 -3.62
C LYS A 39 -6.93 17.75 -4.27
N GLY A 40 -6.91 17.27 -5.49
CA GLY A 40 -8.14 16.99 -6.23
C GLY A 40 -8.67 15.58 -6.04
N ARG A 41 -7.93 14.72 -5.35
CA ARG A 41 -8.24 13.28 -5.26
C ARG A 41 -7.88 12.72 -3.90
N PRO A 42 -8.57 13.14 -2.83
CA PRO A 42 -8.23 12.67 -1.47
C PRO A 42 -8.63 11.23 -1.20
N ASP A 43 -9.46 10.62 -2.05
CA ASP A 43 -10.00 9.27 -1.86
C ASP A 43 -9.22 8.18 -2.58
N TYR A 44 -8.08 8.50 -3.18
CA TYR A 44 -7.32 7.52 -3.95
C TYR A 44 -6.91 6.30 -3.12
N LEU A 45 -6.42 6.52 -1.91
CA LEU A 45 -6.00 5.40 -1.05
C LEU A 45 -7.19 4.50 -0.70
N ARG A 46 -8.33 5.10 -0.34
CA ARG A 46 -9.53 4.32 -0.03
C ARG A 46 -9.94 3.45 -1.21
N ARG A 47 -9.96 4.03 -2.41
CA ARG A 47 -10.31 3.30 -3.62
C ARG A 47 -9.34 2.17 -3.89
N ALA A 48 -8.03 2.42 -3.70
CA ALA A 48 -7.02 1.40 -3.89
C ALA A 48 -7.20 0.25 -2.90
N VAL A 49 -7.45 0.55 -1.63
CA VAL A 49 -7.68 -0.48 -0.61
C VAL A 49 -8.91 -1.31 -0.95
N ASP A 50 -9.99 -0.67 -1.38
CA ASP A 50 -11.22 -1.39 -1.77
C ASP A 50 -10.95 -2.36 -2.93
N ILE A 51 -10.15 -1.96 -3.91
CA ILE A 51 -9.76 -2.83 -5.02
C ILE A 51 -8.94 -4.02 -4.52
N LEU A 52 -7.97 -3.77 -3.65
CA LEU A 52 -7.13 -4.83 -3.08
C LEU A 52 -7.98 -5.86 -2.32
N LEU A 53 -8.89 -5.39 -1.48
CA LEU A 53 -9.79 -6.26 -0.72
C LEU A 53 -10.72 -7.05 -1.64
N ALA A 54 -11.27 -6.41 -2.67
CA ALA A 54 -12.17 -7.06 -3.61
C ALA A 54 -11.48 -8.13 -4.44
N ASN A 55 -10.16 -8.08 -4.56
CA ASN A 55 -9.37 -8.99 -5.38
C ASN A 55 -8.55 -10.00 -4.55
N GLY A 56 -8.87 -10.15 -3.28
CA GLY A 56 -8.36 -11.26 -2.48
C GLY A 56 -7.32 -10.92 -1.42
N LYS A 57 -6.91 -9.67 -1.29
CA LYS A 57 -6.05 -9.29 -0.16
C LYS A 57 -6.84 -9.42 1.14
N ALA A 58 -6.23 -10.03 2.15
CA ALA A 58 -6.89 -10.21 3.44
C ALA A 58 -7.01 -8.89 4.19
N PRO A 59 -8.14 -8.64 4.89
CA PRO A 59 -8.31 -7.41 5.66
C PRO A 59 -7.27 -7.20 6.75
N ASP A 60 -6.71 -8.27 7.27
CA ASP A 60 -5.66 -8.20 8.31
C ASP A 60 -4.25 -8.15 7.73
N THR A 61 -4.12 -8.04 6.41
CA THR A 61 -2.81 -7.86 5.78
C THR A 61 -2.07 -6.70 6.42
N LEU A 62 -0.83 -6.95 6.82
CA LEU A 62 -0.04 -5.93 7.50
C LEU A 62 0.40 -4.86 6.51
N CYS A 63 0.14 -3.61 6.87
CA CYS A 63 0.47 -2.44 6.06
C CYS A 63 1.26 -1.44 6.88
N GLY A 64 1.89 -0.52 6.20
CA GLY A 64 2.59 0.57 6.84
C GLY A 64 2.42 1.85 6.05
N SER A 65 2.49 2.98 6.73
CA SER A 65 2.56 4.29 6.10
C SER A 65 3.77 5.02 6.63
N VAL A 66 4.53 5.64 5.73
CA VAL A 66 5.70 6.42 6.11
C VAL A 66 5.57 7.78 5.47
N ARG A 67 5.53 8.81 6.29
CA ARG A 67 5.45 10.19 5.85
C ARG A 67 6.83 10.82 5.95
N ASN A 68 7.19 11.63 4.96
CA ASN A 68 8.47 12.35 4.93
C ASN A 68 9.68 11.43 5.04
N ILE A 69 9.71 10.35 4.27
CA ILE A 69 10.82 9.39 4.29
C ILE A 69 12.17 10.12 4.16
N GLY A 70 13.08 9.85 5.11
CA GLY A 70 14.43 10.42 5.09
C GLY A 70 14.51 11.87 5.46
N ARG A 71 13.41 12.49 5.89
CA ARG A 71 13.37 13.90 6.28
C ARG A 71 13.10 14.04 7.76
N GLU A 72 13.39 15.22 8.27
CA GLU A 72 12.98 15.58 9.62
C GLU A 72 11.46 15.48 9.74
N GLY A 73 10.97 14.96 10.86
CA GLY A 73 9.55 14.76 11.05
C GLY A 73 8.99 13.50 10.41
N GLN A 74 9.86 12.54 10.08
CA GLN A 74 9.41 11.26 9.55
C GLN A 74 8.47 10.56 10.53
N GLU A 75 7.32 10.12 10.03
CA GLU A 75 6.32 9.39 10.81
C GLU A 75 6.09 8.02 10.20
N LYS A 76 5.99 6.99 11.05
CA LYS A 76 5.73 5.62 10.63
C LYS A 76 4.56 5.06 11.40
N HIS A 77 3.70 4.33 10.70
CA HIS A 77 2.58 3.63 11.32
C HIS A 77 2.46 2.25 10.69
N ILE A 78 2.19 1.25 11.52
CA ILE A 78 1.91 -0.12 11.07
C ILE A 78 0.49 -0.44 11.47
N LEU A 79 -0.32 -0.91 10.51
CA LEU A 79 -1.75 -1.13 10.70
C LEU A 79 -2.25 -2.17 9.70
N PRO A 80 -3.39 -2.82 9.99
CA PRO A 80 -3.98 -3.75 9.02
C PRO A 80 -4.60 -3.02 7.82
N LEU A 81 -4.73 -3.73 6.72
CA LEU A 81 -5.28 -3.18 5.48
C LEU A 81 -6.66 -2.57 5.67
N SER A 82 -7.51 -3.21 6.47
CA SER A 82 -8.85 -2.71 6.74
C SER A 82 -8.85 -1.33 7.40
N GLN A 83 -7.85 -1.02 8.21
CA GLN A 83 -7.72 0.31 8.83
C GLN A 83 -7.05 1.32 7.91
N LEU A 84 -6.22 0.84 7.00
CA LEU A 84 -5.57 1.72 6.03
C LEU A 84 -6.58 2.46 5.18
N ARG A 85 -7.71 1.84 4.91
CA ARG A 85 -8.80 2.41 4.13
C ARG A 85 -9.28 3.76 4.67
N ASP A 86 -9.28 3.93 5.98
CA ASP A 86 -9.79 5.13 6.63
C ASP A 86 -8.67 6.03 7.17
N THR A 87 -7.44 5.77 6.75
CA THR A 87 -6.28 6.55 7.19
C THR A 87 -6.11 7.77 6.31
N GLU A 88 -5.92 8.92 6.94
CA GLU A 88 -5.57 10.14 6.19
C GLU A 88 -4.11 10.11 5.78
N VAL A 89 -3.87 10.43 4.53
CA VAL A 89 -2.51 10.48 3.96
C VAL A 89 -2.40 11.72 3.09
N ASP A 90 -1.17 12.12 2.81
CA ASP A 90 -0.90 13.26 1.93
C ASP A 90 0.09 12.84 0.84
N MET A 91 0.48 13.81 0.00
CA MET A 91 1.37 13.55 -1.13
C MET A 91 2.79 13.16 -0.69
N PHE A 92 3.14 13.35 0.57
CA PHE A 92 4.45 13.00 1.12
C PHE A 92 4.46 11.63 1.79
N THR A 93 3.37 10.91 1.72
CA THR A 93 3.23 9.59 2.34
C THR A 93 3.48 8.50 1.31
N THR A 94 4.25 7.48 1.69
CA THR A 94 4.35 6.23 0.95
C THR A 94 3.66 5.16 1.77
N VAL A 95 2.82 4.37 1.12
CA VAL A 95 2.07 3.31 1.78
C VAL A 95 2.65 1.97 1.34
N PHE A 96 2.91 1.09 2.30
CA PHE A 96 3.39 -0.24 2.04
C PHE A 96 2.32 -1.25 2.42
N VAL A 97 2.01 -2.15 1.48
CA VAL A 97 1.04 -3.23 1.71
C VAL A 97 1.80 -4.54 1.63
N GLY A 98 1.76 -5.30 2.71
CA GLY A 98 2.42 -6.59 2.75
C GLY A 98 1.68 -7.68 2.00
N ASN A 99 2.13 -8.91 2.19
CA ASN A 99 1.44 -10.10 1.69
C ASN A 99 1.20 -11.06 2.85
N ALA A 100 0.75 -12.27 2.55
CA ALA A 100 0.43 -13.26 3.60
C ALA A 100 1.63 -13.61 4.48
N ALA A 101 2.85 -13.45 3.96
CA ALA A 101 4.08 -13.78 4.69
C ALA A 101 4.64 -12.60 5.51
N THR A 102 4.10 -11.40 5.34
CA THR A 102 4.61 -10.22 6.03
C THR A 102 4.34 -10.29 7.53
N ARG A 103 5.33 -9.93 8.32
CA ARG A 103 5.25 -9.92 9.79
C ARG A 103 5.78 -8.60 10.33
N ALA A 104 5.28 -8.22 11.49
CA ALA A 104 5.82 -7.10 12.25
C ALA A 104 6.89 -7.62 13.20
N LEU A 105 8.13 -7.21 13.01
CA LEU A 105 9.25 -7.59 13.85
C LEU A 105 9.95 -6.35 14.36
N SER A 106 10.00 -6.17 15.67
CA SER A 106 10.64 -5.02 16.31
C SER A 106 10.18 -3.68 15.73
N GLY A 107 8.85 -3.55 15.53
CA GLY A 107 8.25 -2.34 14.96
C GLY A 107 8.48 -2.15 13.48
N ARG A 108 8.91 -3.19 12.78
CA ARG A 108 9.14 -3.15 11.34
C ARG A 108 8.29 -4.18 10.64
N MET A 109 7.92 -3.87 9.40
CA MET A 109 7.29 -4.85 8.51
C MET A 109 8.38 -5.64 7.81
N VAL A 110 8.28 -6.96 7.86
CA VAL A 110 9.23 -7.85 7.18
C VAL A 110 8.46 -8.80 6.30
N THR A 111 8.78 -8.82 5.01
CA THR A 111 8.23 -9.76 4.05
C THR A 111 9.36 -10.70 3.61
N PRO A 112 9.32 -11.97 4.01
CA PRO A 112 10.34 -12.93 3.58
C PRO A 112 10.35 -13.07 2.06
N ARG A 113 11.53 -13.34 1.50
CA ARG A 113 11.68 -13.51 0.06
C ARG A 113 11.10 -14.83 -0.46
N GLY A 114 10.68 -15.71 0.42
CA GLY A 114 10.14 -17.00 0.02
C GLY A 114 11.19 -18.05 -0.22
N TYR A 115 12.43 -17.81 0.17
CA TYR A 115 13.47 -18.83 0.06
C TYR A 115 13.21 -19.98 1.01
N ARG A 116 13.50 -21.16 0.55
CA ARG A 116 13.44 -22.35 1.36
C ARG A 116 14.78 -22.56 2.08
N ARG A 117 14.68 -23.07 3.26
CA ARG A 117 15.87 -23.37 4.06
C ARG A 117 15.95 -24.85 4.31
#